data_e70ab7e5dc415bda922dcc74a7230379
#
_entry.id   e70ab7e5dc415bda922dcc74a7230379
#
_cell.length_a   1.000
_cell.length_b   1.000
_cell.length_c   1.000
_cell.angle_alpha   90.00
_cell.angle_beta   90.00
_cell.angle_gamma   90.00
#
_symmetry.space_group_name_H-M   'P 1'
#
loop_
_entity.id
_entity.type
_entity.pdbx_description
1 polymer ?
#
loop_
_entity_poly.entity_id
_entity_poly.type
_entity_poly.pdbx_seq_one_letter_code
_entity_poly.pdbx_strand_id
1 'polypeptide(L)'
;MIQPVSACATAAVSLEEGADKIALGKADFVVTGAIDDIGVESVIGFGNMNATANSEEMYAKGIDARFFSRANDRRRGGFLESQGGGTILLTRGDIALRMGLPVAGVVGFIHSYADGAHTSIPAPGLGALAA
;
A
#
# COMPACT_ATOMS: atom_id res chain seq x y z
N MET A 1 4.99 -10.99 17.34
CA MET A 1 4.59 -10.82 15.93
C MET A 1 3.17 -10.27 15.93
N ILE A 2 2.88 -9.28 15.09
CA ILE A 2 1.56 -8.69 14.89
C ILE A 2 1.24 -8.82 13.42
N GLN A 3 0.01 -9.16 13.12
CA GLN A 3 -0.48 -9.24 11.74
C GLN A 3 -1.66 -8.29 11.59
N PRO A 4 -1.42 -7.05 11.16
CA PRO A 4 -2.51 -6.16 10.82
C PRO A 4 -3.22 -6.67 9.56
N VAL A 5 -4.51 -6.40 9.47
CA VAL A 5 -5.33 -6.72 8.30
C VAL A 5 -6.11 -5.48 7.92
N SER A 6 -5.78 -4.90 6.79
CA SER A 6 -6.40 -3.67 6.28
C SER A 6 -6.56 -3.72 4.76
N ALA A 7 -6.95 -4.89 4.24
CA ALA A 7 -7.11 -5.15 2.81
C ALA A 7 -5.91 -4.60 2.00
N CYS A 8 -6.14 -3.82 0.96
CA CYS A 8 -5.09 -3.25 0.10
C CYS A 8 -4.10 -2.34 0.84
N ALA A 9 -4.47 -1.78 2.00
CA ALA A 9 -3.64 -0.91 2.80
C ALA A 9 -2.77 -1.65 3.83
N THR A 10 -2.82 -2.99 3.90
CA THR A 10 -2.15 -3.78 4.94
C THR A 10 -0.64 -3.48 5.05
N ALA A 11 0.06 -3.29 3.93
CA ALA A 11 1.48 -2.97 3.95
C ALA A 11 1.76 -1.62 4.63
N ALA A 12 0.97 -0.59 4.32
CA ALA A 12 1.10 0.74 4.92
C ALA A 12 0.75 0.71 6.42
N VAL A 13 -0.31 -0.01 6.80
CA VAL A 13 -0.69 -0.20 8.21
C VAL A 13 0.38 -0.99 8.97
N SER A 14 1.01 -1.99 8.34
CA SER A 14 2.15 -2.69 8.94
C SER A 14 3.33 -1.74 9.22
N LEU A 15 3.58 -0.80 8.32
CA LEU A 15 4.62 0.21 8.49
C LEU A 15 4.28 1.20 9.62
N GLU A 16 3.03 1.66 9.69
CA GLU A 16 2.51 2.51 10.77
C GLU A 16 2.67 1.83 12.14
N GLU A 17 2.21 0.59 12.28
CA GLU A 17 2.37 -0.20 13.49
C GLU A 17 3.83 -0.35 13.92
N GLY A 18 4.72 -0.56 12.95
CA GLY A 18 6.16 -0.64 13.20
C GLY A 18 6.76 0.68 13.68
N ALA A 19 6.39 1.78 13.05
CA ALA A 19 6.82 3.11 13.44
C ALA A 19 6.33 3.47 14.86
N ASP A 20 5.09 3.15 15.19
CA ASP A 20 4.50 3.36 16.52
C ASP A 20 5.22 2.55 17.59
N LYS A 21 5.60 1.30 17.32
CA LYS A 21 6.39 0.49 18.28
C LYS A 21 7.72 1.14 18.61
N ILE A 22 8.38 1.71 17.61
CA ILE A 22 9.65 2.40 17.79
C ILE A 22 9.43 3.72 18.53
N ALA A 23 8.45 4.53 18.13
CA ALA A 23 8.14 5.82 18.75
C ALA A 23 7.75 5.66 20.24
N LEU A 24 7.03 4.60 20.57
CA LEU A 24 6.62 4.27 21.95
C LEU A 24 7.74 3.57 22.78
N GLY A 25 8.93 3.40 22.21
CA GLY A 25 10.05 2.74 22.88
C GLY A 25 9.83 1.24 23.15
N LYS A 26 8.90 0.59 22.47
CA LYS A 26 8.60 -0.84 22.62
C LYS A 26 9.54 -1.75 21.82
N ALA A 27 10.24 -1.20 20.85
CA ALA A 27 11.22 -1.91 20.04
C ALA A 27 12.27 -0.94 19.51
N ASP A 28 13.49 -1.41 19.37
CA ASP A 28 14.57 -0.68 18.70
C ASP A 28 14.63 -0.98 17.20
N PHE A 29 14.20 -2.18 16.82
CA PHE A 29 14.12 -2.67 15.45
C PHE A 29 12.77 -3.32 15.19
N VAL A 30 12.16 -3.03 14.06
CA VAL A 30 10.93 -3.68 13.61
C VAL A 30 11.05 -4.01 12.13
N VAL A 31 10.77 -5.26 11.78
CA VAL A 31 10.59 -5.67 10.38
C VAL A 31 9.11 -5.54 10.04
N THR A 32 8.80 -4.73 9.05
CA THR A 32 7.44 -4.50 8.55
C THR A 32 7.33 -4.90 7.09
N GLY A 33 6.14 -5.12 6.61
CA GLY A 33 5.90 -5.40 5.20
C GLY A 33 4.61 -6.18 4.98
N ALA A 34 4.38 -6.53 3.73
CA ALA A 34 3.29 -7.39 3.33
C ALA A 34 3.61 -8.11 2.03
N ILE A 35 2.74 -9.04 1.67
CA ILE A 35 2.76 -9.75 0.38
C ILE A 35 1.35 -9.73 -0.19
N ASP A 36 1.28 -9.71 -1.51
CA ASP A 36 0.07 -10.04 -2.28
C ASP A 36 0.34 -11.28 -3.11
N ASP A 37 -0.59 -12.23 -3.03
CA ASP A 37 -0.65 -13.40 -3.88
C ASP A 37 -1.92 -13.32 -4.72
N ILE A 38 -1.77 -13.39 -6.04
CA ILE A 38 -2.89 -13.24 -6.95
C ILE A 38 -3.46 -14.61 -7.32
N GLY A 39 -4.72 -14.85 -6.92
CA GLY A 39 -5.49 -16.01 -7.33
C GLY A 39 -6.46 -15.69 -8.47
N VAL A 40 -6.88 -16.70 -9.20
CA VAL A 40 -7.87 -16.57 -10.27
C VAL A 40 -9.18 -15.98 -9.73
N GLU A 41 -9.56 -16.35 -8.52
CA GLU A 41 -10.76 -15.87 -7.83
C GLU A 41 -10.71 -14.35 -7.60
N SER A 42 -9.54 -13.82 -7.25
CA SER A 42 -9.34 -12.38 -7.05
C SER A 42 -9.49 -11.61 -8.36
N VAL A 43 -8.90 -12.11 -9.45
CA VAL A 43 -9.00 -11.50 -10.78
C VAL A 43 -10.46 -11.49 -11.26
N ILE A 44 -11.15 -12.62 -11.14
CA ILE A 44 -12.57 -12.73 -11.50
C ILE A 44 -13.42 -11.82 -10.63
N GLY A 45 -13.18 -11.79 -9.33
CA GLY A 45 -13.90 -10.97 -8.37
C GLY A 45 -13.81 -9.48 -8.71
N PHE A 46 -12.60 -8.96 -8.91
CA PHE A 46 -12.39 -7.56 -9.28
C PHE A 46 -12.92 -7.25 -10.69
N GLY A 47 -12.79 -8.18 -11.64
CA GLY A 47 -13.39 -8.04 -12.97
C GLY A 47 -14.91 -7.91 -12.91
N ASN A 48 -15.59 -8.75 -12.13
CA ASN A 48 -17.05 -8.69 -11.94
C ASN A 48 -17.52 -7.41 -11.24
N MET A 49 -16.66 -6.78 -10.45
CA MET A 49 -16.92 -5.49 -9.83
C MET A 49 -16.64 -4.30 -10.76
N ASN A 50 -16.21 -4.54 -12.00
CA ASN A 50 -15.69 -3.54 -12.93
C ASN A 50 -14.56 -2.69 -12.33
N ALA A 51 -13.76 -3.27 -11.46
CA ALA A 51 -12.64 -2.59 -10.79
C ALA A 51 -11.32 -2.74 -11.56
N THR A 52 -11.20 -3.75 -12.42
CA THR A 52 -10.04 -4.01 -13.28
C THR A 52 -10.01 -3.04 -14.46
N ALA A 53 -8.83 -2.62 -14.88
CA ALA A 53 -8.66 -1.75 -16.04
C ALA A 53 -9.15 -2.43 -17.32
N ASN A 54 -9.96 -1.71 -18.11
CA ASN A 54 -10.42 -2.17 -19.41
C ASN A 54 -9.40 -1.80 -20.49
N SER A 55 -8.85 -2.81 -21.17
CA SER A 55 -7.80 -2.61 -22.18
C SER A 55 -8.29 -1.78 -23.38
N GLU A 56 -9.52 -1.99 -23.83
CA GLU A 56 -10.07 -1.24 -24.97
C GLU A 56 -10.22 0.25 -24.65
N GLU A 57 -10.72 0.56 -23.45
CA GLU A 57 -10.82 1.94 -22.99
C GLU A 57 -9.44 2.61 -22.84
N MET A 58 -8.45 1.87 -22.36
CA MET A 58 -7.09 2.39 -22.19
C MET A 58 -6.45 2.67 -23.56
N TYR A 59 -6.61 1.78 -24.53
CA TYR A 59 -6.17 2.01 -25.90
C TYR A 59 -6.92 3.18 -26.56
N ALA A 60 -8.21 3.31 -26.34
CA ALA A 60 -8.99 4.45 -26.86
C ALA A 60 -8.50 5.80 -26.29
N LYS A 61 -7.92 5.81 -25.09
CA LYS A 61 -7.25 6.98 -24.50
C LYS A 61 -5.82 7.20 -25.05
N GLY A 62 -5.37 6.40 -26.02
CA GLY A 62 -4.03 6.47 -26.58
C GLY A 62 -2.94 5.98 -25.64
N ILE A 63 -3.25 5.13 -24.68
CA ILE A 63 -2.31 4.61 -23.68
C ILE A 63 -1.81 3.24 -24.13
N ASP A 64 -0.51 3.10 -24.31
CA ASP A 64 0.13 1.81 -24.61
C ASP A 64 0.06 0.90 -23.35
N ALA A 65 -0.07 -0.41 -23.57
CA ALA A 65 -0.20 -1.41 -22.50
C ALA A 65 0.91 -1.33 -21.45
N ARG A 66 2.12 -0.96 -21.84
CA ARG A 66 3.26 -0.77 -20.92
C ARG A 66 3.03 0.32 -19.87
N PHE A 67 2.05 1.19 -20.11
CA PHE A 67 1.72 2.32 -19.25
C PHE A 67 0.32 2.23 -18.63
N PHE A 68 -0.30 1.06 -18.63
CA PHE A 68 -1.61 0.86 -18.01
C PHE A 68 -1.53 1.01 -16.48
N SER A 69 -0.45 0.52 -15.85
CA SER A 69 -0.17 0.73 -14.44
C SER A 69 0.26 2.18 -14.22
N ARG A 70 -0.65 2.99 -13.67
CA ARG A 70 -0.48 4.44 -13.55
C ARG A 70 -1.19 5.03 -12.34
N ALA A 71 -0.75 4.61 -11.16
CA ALA A 71 -1.29 5.10 -9.91
C ALA A 71 -1.27 6.65 -9.88
N ASN A 72 -2.34 7.24 -9.36
CA ASN A 72 -2.54 8.70 -9.26
C ASN A 72 -2.63 9.47 -10.58
N ASP A 73 -2.53 8.84 -11.74
CA ASP A 73 -2.78 9.49 -13.04
C ASP A 73 -4.29 9.63 -13.26
N ARG A 74 -4.73 10.79 -13.78
CA ARG A 74 -6.15 11.04 -14.08
C ARG A 74 -6.71 10.12 -15.17
N ARG A 75 -5.86 9.54 -16.03
CA ARG A 75 -6.23 8.64 -17.12
C ARG A 75 -6.23 7.17 -16.72
N ARG A 76 -5.99 6.85 -15.43
CA ARG A 76 -6.02 5.47 -14.95
C ARG A 76 -7.36 4.82 -15.25
N GLY A 77 -7.36 3.52 -15.47
CA GLY A 77 -8.58 2.78 -15.89
C GLY A 77 -9.11 1.79 -14.85
N GLY A 78 -8.41 1.58 -13.77
CA GLY A 78 -8.74 0.56 -12.77
C GLY A 78 -7.52 -0.21 -12.30
N PHE A 79 -7.73 -1.33 -11.63
CA PHE A 79 -6.65 -2.19 -11.14
C PHE A 79 -5.93 -2.89 -12.29
N LEU A 80 -4.66 -3.14 -12.06
CA LEU A 80 -3.86 -4.13 -12.77
C LEU A 80 -3.37 -5.10 -11.70
N GLU A 81 -4.05 -6.19 -11.57
CA GLU A 81 -3.77 -7.20 -10.58
C GLU A 81 -2.38 -7.77 -10.80
N SER A 82 -1.60 -7.82 -9.74
CA SER A 82 -0.28 -8.44 -9.74
C SER A 82 0.05 -9.01 -8.38
N GLN A 83 1.09 -9.82 -8.33
CA GLN A 83 1.60 -10.39 -7.10
C GLN A 83 2.97 -9.81 -6.77
N GLY A 84 3.29 -9.78 -5.48
CA GLY A 84 4.58 -9.30 -5.02
C GLY A 84 4.60 -9.13 -3.52
N GLY A 85 5.77 -8.78 -3.01
CA GLY A 85 5.93 -8.52 -1.59
C GLY A 85 7.24 -7.84 -1.28
N GLY A 86 7.31 -7.29 -0.08
CA GLY A 86 8.52 -6.65 0.39
C GLY A 86 8.53 -6.47 1.89
N THR A 87 9.73 -6.30 2.42
CA THR A 87 9.95 -6.00 3.84
C THR A 87 10.84 -4.79 3.99
N ILE A 88 10.60 -4.04 5.05
CA ILE A 88 11.37 -2.87 5.44
C ILE A 88 11.83 -3.07 6.89
N LEU A 89 13.10 -2.83 7.17
CA LEU A 89 13.64 -2.75 8.51
C LEU A 89 13.52 -1.31 8.99
N LEU A 90 12.78 -1.10 10.06
CA LEU A 90 12.67 0.18 10.75
C LEU A 90 13.56 0.19 12.00
N THR A 91 14.18 1.33 12.27
CA THR A 91 14.89 1.58 13.53
C THR A 91 14.93 3.08 13.83
N ARG A 92 15.28 3.46 15.03
CA ARG A 92 15.54 4.86 15.39
C ARG A 92 16.77 5.39 14.64
N GLY A 93 16.74 6.67 14.29
CA GLY A 93 17.83 7.31 13.57
C GLY A 93 19.17 7.29 14.32
N ASP A 94 19.14 7.45 15.67
CA ASP A 94 20.36 7.38 16.48
C ASP A 94 21.00 5.99 16.49
N ILE A 95 20.19 4.93 16.44
CA ILE A 95 20.68 3.54 16.33
C ILE A 95 21.27 3.30 14.95
N ALA A 96 20.58 3.71 13.89
CA ALA A 96 21.07 3.57 12.53
C ALA A 96 22.45 4.23 12.35
N LEU A 97 22.59 5.45 12.84
CA LEU A 97 23.85 6.19 12.78
C LEU A 97 24.97 5.52 13.59
N ARG A 98 24.71 5.12 14.84
CA ARG A 98 25.71 4.44 15.69
C ARG A 98 26.21 3.13 15.10
N MET A 99 25.32 2.40 14.44
CA MET A 99 25.63 1.09 13.84
C MET A 99 26.15 1.21 12.41
N GLY A 100 26.17 2.38 11.82
CA GLY A 100 26.58 2.57 10.42
C GLY A 100 25.66 1.86 9.43
N LEU A 101 24.34 1.78 9.72
CA LEU A 101 23.39 1.09 8.86
C LEU A 101 23.12 1.90 7.59
N PRO A 102 22.94 1.26 6.43
CA PRO A 102 22.51 1.96 5.23
C PRO A 102 21.09 2.48 5.43
N VAL A 103 20.90 3.78 5.32
CA VAL A 103 19.59 4.44 5.44
C VAL A 103 19.05 4.72 4.05
N ALA A 104 17.98 4.00 3.67
CA ALA A 104 17.30 4.18 2.39
C ALA A 104 16.33 5.37 2.40
N GLY A 105 15.81 5.72 3.57
CA GLY A 105 14.88 6.85 3.73
C GLY A 105 14.50 7.05 5.19
N VAL A 106 13.75 8.11 5.45
CA VAL A 106 13.22 8.46 6.77
C VAL A 106 11.71 8.46 6.70
N VAL A 107 11.06 7.76 7.63
CA VAL A 107 9.60 7.82 7.79
C VAL A 107 9.26 9.18 8.40
N GLY A 108 8.87 10.13 7.56
CA GLY A 108 8.51 11.48 8.00
C GLY A 108 7.09 11.56 8.56
N PHE A 109 6.18 10.79 7.98
CA PHE A 109 4.77 10.73 8.38
C PHE A 109 4.17 9.43 7.86
N ILE A 110 3.31 8.81 8.65
CA ILE A 110 2.45 7.70 8.25
C ILE A 110 1.22 7.68 9.16
N HIS A 111 0.04 7.57 8.57
CA HIS A 111 -1.21 7.49 9.32
C HIS A 111 -2.29 6.81 8.48
N SER A 112 -3.19 6.10 9.14
CA SER A 112 -4.33 5.42 8.53
C SER A 112 -5.62 6.10 8.90
N TYR A 113 -6.53 6.19 7.94
CA TYR A 113 -7.87 6.73 8.16
C TYR A 113 -8.90 5.95 7.35
N ALA A 114 -10.07 5.74 7.92
CA ALA A 114 -11.18 5.10 7.21
C ALA A 114 -12.03 6.16 6.50
N ASP A 115 -12.49 5.83 5.29
CA ASP A 115 -13.45 6.69 4.57
C ASP A 115 -14.81 6.79 5.27
N GLY A 116 -15.17 5.80 6.09
CA GLY A 116 -16.41 5.80 6.88
C GLY A 116 -17.70 5.57 6.06
N ALA A 117 -17.57 5.23 4.79
CA ALA A 117 -18.72 5.08 3.89
C ALA A 117 -19.21 3.63 3.76
N HIS A 118 -18.31 2.67 3.68
CA HIS A 118 -18.64 1.25 3.50
C HIS A 118 -17.52 0.38 4.08
N THR A 119 -17.87 -0.83 4.52
CA THR A 119 -16.92 -1.77 5.14
C THR A 119 -15.87 -2.33 4.17
N SER A 120 -16.17 -2.38 2.87
CA SER A 120 -15.33 -3.06 1.86
C SER A 120 -15.08 -2.23 0.61
N ILE A 121 -15.85 -1.20 0.33
CA ILE A 121 -15.74 -0.38 -0.88
C ILE A 121 -15.17 0.99 -0.51
N PRO A 122 -14.04 1.39 -1.11
CA PRO A 122 -13.47 2.72 -0.89
C PRO A 122 -14.44 3.82 -1.33
N ALA A 123 -14.47 4.92 -0.59
CA ALA A 123 -15.19 6.13 -0.97
C ALA A 123 -14.29 7.10 -1.76
N PRO A 124 -14.79 8.27 -2.20
CA PRO A 124 -14.04 9.22 -3.05
C PRO A 124 -12.80 9.88 -2.43
N GLY A 125 -12.20 9.30 -1.40
CA GLY A 125 -10.90 9.72 -0.87
C GLY A 125 -10.96 10.68 0.32
N LEU A 126 -12.07 10.74 1.05
CA LEU A 126 -12.17 11.53 2.28
C LEU A 126 -11.22 11.04 3.36
N GLY A 127 -11.03 9.71 3.48
CA GLY A 127 -10.05 9.12 4.39
C GLY A 127 -8.63 9.56 4.06
N ALA A 128 -8.23 9.52 2.80
CA ALA A 128 -6.92 9.96 2.34
C ALA A 128 -6.66 11.47 2.56
N LEU A 129 -7.71 12.29 2.56
CA LEU A 129 -7.60 13.72 2.89
C LEU A 129 -7.52 13.98 4.40
N ALA A 130 -8.04 13.05 5.21
CA ALA A 130 -8.03 13.16 6.67
C ALA A 130 -6.76 12.58 7.31
N ALA A 131 -6.10 11.66 6.60
CA ALA A 131 -4.83 11.08 7.03
C ALA A 131 -3.67 12.07 6.81
#